data_83afe5227f2592e2433d8075e2fa6915
#
_entry.id   83afe5227f2592e2433d8075e2fa6915
#
_cell.length_a   1.000
_cell.length_b   1.000
_cell.length_c   1.000
_cell.angle_alpha   90.00
_cell.angle_beta   90.00
_cell.angle_gamma   90.00
#
_symmetry.space_group_name_H-M   'P 1'
#
loop_
_entity.id
_entity.type
_entity.pdbx_description
1 polymer ?
#
loop_
_entity_poly.entity_id
_entity_poly.type
_entity_poly.pdbx_seq_one_letter_code
_entity_poly.pdbx_strand_id
1 'polypeptide(L)'
;MFCTLTIYNGKRQKGAPTYRRPIVIRRECAGGSYDLIRARKKKGRLNIRKLEQAIGDRPVICQAGIDPPHGCRLNLFDSGRYRKLLSLNSAAAVLSIASRYKRNISVAFIDPSGQYCGFAERLMPIAESAYIITNSIESYSLCANRCYTLFGAAPVISDGYGIIEKCGVVISPDGYGVFSADKCIFAPQNEFWHVERGCIAAVDGCPEGVDEVDFAAALYECCSARRMATLAAEHMIAGGQKHTLEAIAHRICLDIR
;
A
#
# COMPACT_ATOMS: atom_id res chain seq x y z
N MET A 1 2.24 8.07 -17.06
CA MET A 1 3.54 8.72 -16.72
C MET A 1 3.33 9.71 -15.60
N PHE A 2 4.20 9.73 -14.61
CA PHE A 2 4.15 10.62 -13.43
C PHE A 2 5.46 11.41 -13.29
N CYS A 3 5.53 12.32 -12.31
CA CYS A 3 6.77 13.01 -11.99
C CYS A 3 7.06 13.01 -10.48
N THR A 4 8.33 13.13 -10.14
CA THR A 4 8.81 13.33 -8.76
C THR A 4 9.34 14.75 -8.64
N LEU A 5 9.05 15.42 -7.51
CA LEU A 5 9.47 16.78 -7.25
C LEU A 5 10.48 16.85 -6.12
N THR A 6 11.66 17.38 -6.43
CA THR A 6 12.72 17.68 -5.46
C THR A 6 12.96 19.18 -5.39
N ILE A 7 13.02 19.74 -4.19
CA ILE A 7 13.21 21.17 -3.97
C ILE A 7 14.54 21.44 -3.25
N TYR A 8 15.37 22.27 -3.84
CA TYR A 8 16.67 22.66 -3.32
C TYR A 8 16.63 24.02 -2.63
N ASN A 9 17.16 24.09 -1.42
CA ASN A 9 17.28 25.33 -0.61
C ASN A 9 18.71 25.90 -0.59
N GLY A 10 19.70 25.20 -1.12
CA GLY A 10 21.13 25.49 -0.99
C GLY A 10 21.69 26.58 -1.91
N LYS A 11 23.01 26.87 -1.73
CA LYS A 11 23.78 27.73 -2.65
C LYS A 11 23.82 27.13 -4.06
N ARG A 12 23.94 27.98 -5.08
CA ARG A 12 23.98 27.55 -6.48
C ARG A 12 25.23 26.71 -6.73
N GLN A 13 25.06 25.46 -7.13
CA GLN A 13 26.12 24.61 -7.68
C GLN A 13 26.04 24.60 -9.22
N LYS A 14 27.16 24.31 -9.90
CA LYS A 14 27.20 24.15 -11.35
C LYS A 14 26.22 23.01 -11.76
N GLY A 15 25.31 23.28 -12.71
CA GLY A 15 24.29 22.32 -13.14
C GLY A 15 23.05 22.20 -12.24
N ALA A 16 22.97 22.95 -11.14
CA ALA A 16 21.78 22.98 -10.28
C ALA A 16 20.61 23.76 -10.92
N PRO A 17 19.34 23.44 -10.57
CA PRO A 17 18.19 24.19 -11.02
C PRO A 17 18.27 25.66 -10.59
N THR A 18 17.72 26.56 -11.41
CA THR A 18 17.60 27.97 -11.07
C THR A 18 16.17 28.29 -10.62
N TYR A 19 15.99 29.41 -9.91
CA TYR A 19 14.66 29.85 -9.50
C TYR A 19 13.68 30.02 -10.69
N ARG A 20 14.19 30.43 -11.87
CA ARG A 20 13.38 30.69 -13.06
C ARG A 20 13.22 29.49 -13.98
N ARG A 21 14.04 28.45 -13.82
CA ARG A 21 14.07 27.28 -14.71
C ARG A 21 14.22 26.00 -13.89
N PRO A 22 13.12 25.32 -13.56
CA PRO A 22 13.18 23.95 -13.09
C PRO A 22 13.89 23.07 -14.13
N ILE A 23 14.59 22.05 -13.66
CA ILE A 23 15.20 21.04 -14.51
C ILE A 23 14.27 19.84 -14.55
N VAL A 24 13.96 19.37 -15.75
CA VAL A 24 13.19 18.13 -15.97
C VAL A 24 14.15 17.10 -16.54
N ILE A 25 14.27 15.96 -15.87
CA ILE A 25 15.15 14.85 -16.27
C ILE A 25 14.28 13.61 -16.39
N ARG A 26 14.17 13.08 -17.59
CA ARG A 26 13.51 11.80 -17.79
C ARG A 26 14.38 10.68 -17.24
N ARG A 27 13.76 9.77 -16.48
CA ARG A 27 14.39 8.58 -15.89
C ARG A 27 13.63 7.34 -16.29
N GLU A 28 14.36 6.29 -16.58
CA GLU A 28 13.83 4.95 -16.75
C GLU A 28 14.09 4.15 -15.47
N CYS A 29 13.16 3.30 -15.11
CA CYS A 29 13.22 2.43 -13.95
C CYS A 29 12.51 1.11 -14.25
N ALA A 30 12.62 0.17 -13.35
CA ALA A 30 12.08 -1.17 -13.47
C ALA A 30 10.57 -1.23 -13.73
N GLY A 31 10.13 -1.05 -14.96
CA GLY A 31 8.74 -1.16 -15.40
C GLY A 31 8.11 0.11 -15.91
N GLY A 32 8.88 1.21 -16.07
CA GLY A 32 8.33 2.44 -16.61
C GLY A 32 9.31 3.59 -16.69
N SER A 33 8.79 4.77 -16.96
CA SER A 33 9.57 6.00 -16.95
C SER A 33 8.83 7.11 -16.20
N TYR A 34 9.57 7.99 -15.57
CA TYR A 34 9.05 9.16 -14.88
C TYR A 34 9.93 10.38 -15.14
N ASP A 35 9.42 11.57 -14.85
CA ASP A 35 10.19 12.80 -14.94
C ASP A 35 10.61 13.28 -13.54
N LEU A 36 11.91 13.33 -13.28
CA LEU A 36 12.48 13.95 -12.09
C LEU A 36 12.53 15.47 -12.30
N ILE A 37 11.70 16.19 -11.55
CA ILE A 37 11.63 17.65 -11.58
C ILE A 37 12.41 18.21 -10.41
N ARG A 38 13.43 18.97 -10.70
CA ARG A 38 14.26 19.68 -9.73
C ARG A 38 13.97 21.17 -9.77
N ALA A 39 13.48 21.71 -8.66
CA ALA A 39 13.20 23.13 -8.52
C ALA A 39 14.05 23.74 -7.39
N ARG A 40 14.24 25.07 -7.42
CA ARG A 40 15.02 25.79 -6.44
C ARG A 40 14.26 26.94 -5.82
N LYS A 41 14.30 27.06 -4.50
CA LYS A 41 13.82 28.24 -3.76
C LYS A 41 14.82 29.40 -3.87
N LYS A 42 14.30 30.61 -3.98
CA LYS A 42 15.05 31.86 -3.84
C LYS A 42 14.43 32.68 -2.70
N LYS A 43 15.19 32.97 -1.66
CA LYS A 43 14.66 33.66 -0.46
C LYS A 43 13.38 32.99 0.09
N GLY A 44 13.38 31.66 0.20
CA GLY A 44 12.25 30.85 0.68
C GLY A 44 11.08 30.64 -0.28
N ARG A 45 11.07 31.31 -1.46
CA ARG A 45 9.96 31.26 -2.42
C ARG A 45 10.29 30.41 -3.64
N LEU A 46 9.28 29.69 -4.17
CA LEU A 46 9.33 28.99 -5.46
C LEU A 46 8.68 29.82 -6.56
N ASN A 47 9.13 29.63 -7.79
CA ASN A 47 8.41 30.16 -8.95
C ASN A 47 7.31 29.17 -9.35
N ILE A 48 6.14 29.32 -8.73
CA ILE A 48 4.98 28.43 -8.88
C ILE A 48 4.59 28.27 -10.35
N ARG A 49 4.43 29.38 -11.08
CA ARG A 49 4.04 29.34 -12.49
C ARG A 49 4.99 28.49 -13.36
N LYS A 50 6.30 28.60 -13.14
CA LYS A 50 7.29 27.81 -13.89
C LYS A 50 7.32 26.35 -13.44
N LEU A 51 7.03 26.09 -12.18
CA LEU A 51 6.92 24.75 -11.65
C LEU A 51 5.70 24.04 -12.25
N GLU A 52 4.53 24.67 -12.24
CA GLU A 52 3.30 24.16 -12.85
C GLU A 52 3.47 23.90 -14.36
N GLN A 53 4.13 24.83 -15.09
CA GLN A 53 4.45 24.61 -16.49
C GLN A 53 5.37 23.40 -16.73
N ALA A 54 6.32 23.15 -15.83
CA ALA A 54 7.21 22.01 -15.95
C ALA A 54 6.53 20.68 -15.60
N ILE A 55 5.55 20.69 -14.69
CA ILE A 55 4.80 19.52 -14.24
C ILE A 55 3.66 19.19 -15.22
N GLY A 56 2.92 20.21 -15.69
CA GLY A 56 1.68 20.02 -16.44
C GLY A 56 0.62 19.29 -15.60
N ASP A 57 -0.18 18.45 -16.23
CA ASP A 57 -1.27 17.69 -15.58
C ASP A 57 -0.82 16.34 -14.97
N ARG A 58 0.48 16.07 -14.96
CA ARG A 58 1.00 14.79 -14.47
C ARG A 58 0.84 14.65 -12.97
N PRO A 59 0.53 13.44 -12.47
CA PRO A 59 0.57 13.14 -11.05
C PRO A 59 1.98 13.39 -10.47
N VAL A 60 2.04 14.00 -9.29
CA VAL A 60 3.28 14.44 -8.64
C VAL A 60 3.48 13.74 -7.31
N ILE A 61 4.64 13.15 -7.12
CA ILE A 61 5.13 12.71 -5.82
C ILE A 61 6.14 13.73 -5.31
N CYS A 62 5.88 14.32 -4.15
CA CYS A 62 6.82 15.21 -3.50
C CYS A 62 7.85 14.42 -2.68
N GLN A 63 9.09 14.92 -2.64
CA GLN A 63 10.07 14.44 -1.68
C GLN A 63 9.54 14.65 -0.25
N ALA A 64 9.87 13.73 0.66
CA ALA A 64 9.44 13.80 2.05
C ALA A 64 9.82 15.13 2.73
N GLY A 65 8.90 15.66 3.51
CA GLY A 65 9.07 16.97 4.17
C GLY A 65 8.94 18.17 3.22
N ILE A 66 8.50 17.95 1.97
CA ILE A 66 8.20 19.01 1.04
C ILE A 66 6.68 19.11 0.89
N ASP A 67 6.10 20.10 1.57
CA ASP A 67 4.71 20.46 1.32
C ASP A 67 4.59 21.19 -0.02
N PRO A 68 3.54 20.91 -0.80
CA PRO A 68 3.22 21.67 -1.98
C PRO A 68 3.15 23.16 -1.65
N PRO A 69 3.74 24.04 -2.48
CA PRO A 69 3.67 25.48 -2.22
C PRO A 69 2.22 25.96 -2.17
N HIS A 70 1.87 26.79 -1.19
CA HIS A 70 0.56 27.43 -1.14
C HIS A 70 0.21 28.09 -2.47
N GLY A 71 -0.99 27.84 -2.98
CA GLY A 71 -1.48 28.36 -4.25
C GLY A 71 -0.95 27.65 -5.49
N CYS A 72 -0.20 26.55 -5.35
CA CYS A 72 0.21 25.71 -6.46
C CYS A 72 -0.87 24.66 -6.79
N ARG A 73 -1.27 24.59 -8.05
CA ARG A 73 -2.23 23.58 -8.54
C ARG A 73 -1.47 22.34 -9.01
N LEU A 74 -1.03 21.53 -8.06
CA LEU A 74 -0.39 20.24 -8.37
C LEU A 74 -1.40 19.12 -8.25
N ASN A 75 -1.40 18.24 -9.23
CA ASN A 75 -2.11 16.97 -9.14
C ASN A 75 -1.28 16.01 -8.26
N LEU A 76 -1.44 16.09 -6.94
CA LEU A 76 -0.72 15.22 -6.01
C LEU A 76 -1.16 13.78 -6.21
N PHE A 77 -0.17 12.90 -6.31
CA PHE A 77 -0.42 11.47 -6.43
C PHE A 77 -0.95 10.91 -5.10
N ASP A 78 -2.06 10.19 -5.16
CA ASP A 78 -2.62 9.45 -4.02
C ASP A 78 -2.28 7.97 -4.15
N SER A 79 -1.50 7.46 -3.22
CA SER A 79 -1.09 6.05 -3.15
C SER A 79 -2.05 5.16 -2.36
N GLY A 80 -3.15 5.68 -1.86
CA GLY A 80 -4.04 4.98 -0.93
C GLY A 80 -4.51 3.63 -1.43
N ARG A 81 -4.88 3.53 -2.71
CA ARG A 81 -5.28 2.27 -3.33
C ARG A 81 -4.16 1.23 -3.35
N TYR A 82 -2.96 1.64 -3.73
CA TYR A 82 -1.82 0.75 -3.77
C TYR A 82 -1.36 0.32 -2.36
N ARG A 83 -1.40 1.23 -1.37
CA ARG A 83 -1.10 0.90 0.03
C ARG A 83 -2.03 -0.18 0.57
N LYS A 84 -3.31 -0.15 0.23
CA LYS A 84 -4.27 -1.21 0.57
C LYS A 84 -3.90 -2.54 -0.08
N LEU A 85 -3.58 -2.53 -1.38
CA LEU A 85 -3.14 -3.74 -2.10
C LEU A 85 -1.86 -4.32 -1.47
N LEU A 86 -0.90 -3.47 -1.14
CA LEU A 86 0.35 -3.87 -0.50
C LEU A 86 0.11 -4.45 0.89
N SER A 87 -0.78 -3.85 1.70
CA SER A 87 -1.21 -4.39 3.00
C SER A 87 -1.86 -5.77 2.86
N LEU A 88 -2.74 -5.96 1.89
CA LEU A 88 -3.36 -7.25 1.59
C LEU A 88 -2.32 -8.31 1.19
N ASN A 89 -1.39 -7.96 0.33
CA ASN A 89 -0.30 -8.86 -0.07
C ASN A 89 0.57 -9.25 1.13
N SER A 90 0.88 -8.28 2.00
CA SER A 90 1.69 -8.50 3.20
C SER A 90 0.96 -9.36 4.22
N ALA A 91 -0.35 -9.14 4.43
CA ALA A 91 -1.17 -10.00 5.28
C ALA A 91 -1.20 -11.44 4.76
N ALA A 92 -1.38 -11.64 3.46
CA ALA A 92 -1.33 -12.97 2.85
C ALA A 92 0.06 -13.64 3.02
N ALA A 93 1.15 -12.87 2.90
CA ALA A 93 2.50 -13.38 3.12
C ALA A 93 2.71 -13.79 4.58
N VAL A 94 2.29 -12.96 5.54
CA VAL A 94 2.32 -13.29 6.98
C VAL A 94 1.55 -14.58 7.26
N LEU A 95 0.32 -14.69 6.75
CA LEU A 95 -0.52 -15.88 6.94
C LEU A 95 0.12 -17.12 6.30
N SER A 96 0.72 -16.99 5.12
CA SER A 96 1.45 -18.08 4.47
C SER A 96 2.65 -18.55 5.28
N ILE A 97 3.36 -17.65 5.96
CA ILE A 97 4.42 -18.02 6.89
C ILE A 97 3.83 -18.73 8.12
N ALA A 98 2.81 -18.15 8.74
CA ALA A 98 2.17 -18.67 9.94
C ALA A 98 1.56 -20.08 9.71
N SER A 99 0.95 -20.33 8.55
CA SER A 99 0.32 -21.62 8.21
C SER A 99 1.30 -22.80 8.14
N ARG A 100 2.59 -22.54 7.99
CA ARG A 100 3.64 -23.57 8.05
C ARG A 100 3.85 -24.11 9.46
N TYR A 101 3.54 -23.30 10.48
CA TYR A 101 3.75 -23.64 11.89
C TYR A 101 2.44 -23.95 12.60
N LYS A 102 1.32 -23.40 12.12
CA LYS A 102 0.00 -23.57 12.72
C LYS A 102 -1.06 -23.80 11.64
N ARG A 103 -1.79 -24.92 11.74
CA ARG A 103 -2.79 -25.28 10.73
C ARG A 103 -4.15 -24.63 10.96
N ASN A 104 -4.50 -24.30 12.21
CA ASN A 104 -5.85 -23.84 12.58
C ASN A 104 -5.94 -22.32 12.62
N ILE A 105 -5.76 -21.65 11.47
CA ILE A 105 -5.88 -20.18 11.39
C ILE A 105 -7.24 -19.85 10.77
N SER A 106 -8.14 -19.28 11.58
CA SER A 106 -9.42 -18.73 11.11
C SER A 106 -9.28 -17.24 10.82
N VAL A 107 -9.65 -16.83 9.61
CA VAL A 107 -9.47 -15.46 9.10
C VAL A 107 -10.82 -14.82 8.79
N ALA A 108 -11.09 -13.64 9.34
CA ALA A 108 -12.16 -12.76 8.87
C ALA A 108 -11.60 -11.72 7.90
N PHE A 109 -12.18 -11.63 6.74
CA PHE A 109 -11.87 -10.62 5.74
C PHE A 109 -13.06 -9.68 5.55
N ILE A 110 -12.87 -8.39 5.83
CA ILE A 110 -13.92 -7.38 5.81
C ILE A 110 -13.78 -6.52 4.56
N ASP A 111 -14.67 -6.71 3.61
CA ASP A 111 -14.75 -5.95 2.36
C ASP A 111 -16.21 -5.61 2.03
N PRO A 112 -16.79 -4.59 2.68
CA PRO A 112 -18.21 -4.25 2.51
C PRO A 112 -18.58 -3.92 1.07
N SER A 113 -17.64 -3.38 0.30
CA SER A 113 -17.87 -2.95 -1.09
C SER A 113 -17.67 -4.03 -2.13
N GLY A 114 -17.04 -5.17 -1.78
CA GLY A 114 -16.69 -6.24 -2.72
C GLY A 114 -15.54 -5.90 -3.68
N GLN A 115 -14.75 -4.86 -3.36
CA GLN A 115 -13.65 -4.40 -4.23
C GLN A 115 -12.48 -5.37 -4.29
N TYR A 116 -12.31 -6.20 -3.28
CA TYR A 116 -11.16 -7.09 -3.11
C TYR A 116 -11.54 -8.57 -3.20
N CYS A 117 -12.62 -8.91 -3.91
CA CYS A 117 -13.13 -10.30 -3.98
C CYS A 117 -12.07 -11.32 -4.42
N GLY A 118 -11.17 -10.96 -5.34
CA GLY A 118 -10.05 -11.82 -5.74
C GLY A 118 -9.03 -12.13 -4.63
N PHE A 119 -9.02 -11.36 -3.53
CA PHE A 119 -8.17 -11.65 -2.39
C PHE A 119 -8.62 -12.88 -1.59
N ALA A 120 -9.92 -13.14 -1.55
CA ALA A 120 -10.49 -14.31 -0.86
C ALA A 120 -9.93 -15.63 -1.43
N GLU A 121 -9.70 -15.72 -2.74
CA GLU A 121 -9.09 -16.89 -3.38
C GLU A 121 -7.68 -17.17 -2.83
N ARG A 122 -6.96 -16.14 -2.43
CA ARG A 122 -5.61 -16.28 -1.85
C ARG A 122 -5.61 -16.72 -0.39
N LEU A 123 -6.73 -16.53 0.33
CA LEU A 123 -6.86 -16.96 1.71
C LEU A 123 -7.16 -18.46 1.81
N MET A 124 -7.90 -19.03 0.84
CA MET A 124 -8.34 -20.42 0.87
C MET A 124 -7.24 -21.47 1.06
N PRO A 125 -6.07 -21.39 0.39
CA PRO A 125 -5.00 -22.36 0.60
C PRO A 125 -4.21 -22.14 1.90
N ILE A 126 -4.44 -21.03 2.62
CA ILE A 126 -3.64 -20.59 3.76
C ILE A 126 -4.40 -20.73 5.08
N ALA A 127 -5.70 -20.39 5.06
CA ALA A 127 -6.55 -20.42 6.23
C ALA A 127 -7.31 -21.75 6.33
N GLU A 128 -7.52 -22.25 7.54
CA GLU A 128 -8.44 -23.36 7.79
C GLU A 128 -9.88 -22.97 7.51
N SER A 129 -10.24 -21.74 7.93
CA SER A 129 -11.57 -21.18 7.72
C SER A 129 -11.43 -19.71 7.31
N ALA A 130 -12.04 -19.35 6.18
CA ALA A 130 -12.11 -17.99 5.69
C ALA A 130 -13.56 -17.49 5.74
N TYR A 131 -13.76 -16.39 6.44
CA TYR A 131 -15.05 -15.71 6.59
C TYR A 131 -14.97 -14.35 5.91
N ILE A 132 -15.89 -14.11 4.98
CA ILE A 132 -15.96 -12.85 4.23
C ILE A 132 -17.15 -12.06 4.76
N ILE A 133 -16.88 -10.85 5.26
CA ILE A 133 -17.91 -9.93 5.73
C ILE A 133 -18.09 -8.84 4.67
N THR A 134 -19.24 -8.85 4.01
CA THR A 134 -19.52 -7.98 2.87
C THR A 134 -21.00 -7.64 2.73
N ASN A 135 -21.31 -6.44 2.26
CA ASN A 135 -22.65 -6.06 1.80
C ASN A 135 -22.86 -6.42 0.32
N SER A 136 -21.78 -6.79 -0.38
CA SER A 136 -21.79 -7.11 -1.82
C SER A 136 -21.67 -8.62 -2.04
N ILE A 137 -22.69 -9.39 -1.60
CA ILE A 137 -22.70 -10.86 -1.66
C ILE A 137 -22.54 -11.36 -3.10
N GLU A 138 -23.15 -10.70 -4.07
CA GLU A 138 -23.06 -11.09 -5.48
C GLU A 138 -21.61 -11.07 -6.01
N SER A 139 -20.82 -10.07 -5.64
CA SER A 139 -19.42 -9.97 -6.03
C SER A 139 -18.59 -11.16 -5.55
N TYR A 140 -18.96 -11.74 -4.42
CA TYR A 140 -18.29 -12.90 -3.83
C TYR A 140 -18.83 -14.25 -4.29
N SER A 141 -20.03 -14.32 -4.90
CA SER A 141 -20.63 -15.58 -5.37
C SER A 141 -19.75 -16.27 -6.42
N LEU A 142 -19.24 -15.50 -7.39
CA LEU A 142 -18.32 -16.04 -8.41
C LEU A 142 -17.00 -16.49 -7.79
N CYS A 143 -16.46 -15.71 -6.84
CA CYS A 143 -15.25 -16.05 -6.11
C CYS A 143 -15.43 -17.34 -5.31
N ALA A 144 -16.55 -17.51 -4.59
CA ALA A 144 -16.84 -18.72 -3.82
C ALA A 144 -16.92 -19.96 -4.73
N ASN A 145 -17.57 -19.86 -5.89
CA ASN A 145 -17.64 -20.95 -6.88
C ASN A 145 -16.24 -21.32 -7.39
N ARG A 146 -15.38 -20.34 -7.67
CA ARG A 146 -13.99 -20.60 -8.09
C ARG A 146 -13.18 -21.23 -6.97
N CYS A 147 -13.32 -20.75 -5.73
CA CYS A 147 -12.67 -21.36 -4.58
C CYS A 147 -13.09 -22.82 -4.41
N TYR A 148 -14.38 -23.11 -4.50
CA TYR A 148 -14.88 -24.49 -4.43
C TYR A 148 -14.29 -25.39 -5.53
N THR A 149 -14.22 -24.88 -6.75
CA THR A 149 -13.64 -25.62 -7.89
C THR A 149 -12.15 -25.89 -7.71
N LEU A 150 -11.39 -24.90 -7.20
CA LEU A 150 -9.93 -24.98 -7.11
C LEU A 150 -9.45 -25.71 -5.83
N PHE A 151 -10.16 -25.55 -4.73
CA PHE A 151 -9.70 -26.00 -3.39
C PHE A 151 -10.65 -27.01 -2.74
N GLY A 152 -11.80 -27.30 -3.33
CA GLY A 152 -12.82 -28.19 -2.73
C GLY A 152 -13.57 -27.55 -1.56
N ALA A 153 -13.34 -26.28 -1.28
CA ALA A 153 -13.98 -25.51 -0.21
C ALA A 153 -14.24 -24.07 -0.67
N ALA A 154 -15.22 -23.41 -0.06
CA ALA A 154 -15.57 -22.03 -0.32
C ALA A 154 -15.51 -21.22 0.99
N PRO A 155 -15.20 -19.90 0.92
CA PRO A 155 -15.31 -19.04 2.09
C PRO A 155 -16.76 -18.90 2.54
N VAL A 156 -16.98 -18.71 3.84
CA VAL A 156 -18.28 -18.38 4.40
C VAL A 156 -18.54 -16.89 4.19
N ILE A 157 -19.59 -16.54 3.44
CA ILE A 157 -19.96 -15.15 3.16
C ILE A 157 -21.07 -14.73 4.11
N SER A 158 -20.92 -13.58 4.76
CA SER A 158 -21.88 -13.04 5.73
C SER A 158 -21.91 -11.51 5.64
N ASP A 159 -23.02 -10.92 6.01
CA ASP A 159 -23.18 -9.48 6.26
C ASP A 159 -23.00 -9.11 7.75
N GLY A 160 -22.91 -10.12 8.63
CA GLY A 160 -22.85 -9.97 10.07
C GLY A 160 -21.45 -9.98 10.64
N TYR A 161 -21.12 -8.97 11.48
CA TYR A 161 -19.81 -8.84 12.14
C TYR A 161 -19.60 -9.83 13.32
N GLY A 162 -20.64 -10.48 13.84
CA GLY A 162 -20.54 -11.41 14.99
C GLY A 162 -19.60 -12.60 14.74
N ILE A 163 -19.35 -12.94 13.48
CA ILE A 163 -18.44 -14.03 13.12
C ILE A 163 -16.96 -13.70 13.41
N ILE A 164 -16.60 -12.42 13.54
CA ILE A 164 -15.23 -11.98 13.84
C ILE A 164 -14.75 -12.57 15.16
N GLU A 165 -15.63 -12.75 16.13
CA GLU A 165 -15.27 -13.32 17.43
C GLU A 165 -14.65 -14.72 17.35
N LYS A 166 -15.02 -15.47 16.32
CA LYS A 166 -14.48 -16.82 16.05
C LYS A 166 -13.13 -16.82 15.33
N CYS A 167 -12.67 -15.65 14.88
CA CYS A 167 -11.46 -15.54 14.09
C CYS A 167 -10.31 -15.00 14.93
N GLY A 168 -9.14 -15.60 14.82
CA GLY A 168 -7.91 -15.09 15.43
C GLY A 168 -7.25 -13.98 14.62
N VAL A 169 -7.52 -13.94 13.31
CA VAL A 169 -6.98 -12.93 12.40
C VAL A 169 -8.11 -12.18 11.73
N VAL A 170 -7.97 -10.85 11.63
CA VAL A 170 -8.90 -9.97 10.94
C VAL A 170 -8.14 -9.14 9.91
N ILE A 171 -8.66 -9.07 8.69
CA ILE A 171 -8.12 -8.25 7.60
C ILE A 171 -9.19 -7.28 7.17
N SER A 172 -8.94 -5.98 7.32
CA SER A 172 -9.88 -4.90 6.96
C SER A 172 -9.13 -3.80 6.19
N PRO A 173 -9.02 -3.89 4.86
CA PRO A 173 -8.22 -2.95 4.06
C PRO A 173 -8.73 -1.51 4.13
N ASP A 174 -10.02 -1.31 4.41
CA ASP A 174 -10.65 -0.01 4.55
C ASP A 174 -10.83 0.42 6.02
N GLY A 175 -10.43 -0.42 6.98
CA GLY A 175 -10.50 -0.14 8.41
C GLY A 175 -11.90 -0.22 9.01
N TYR A 176 -12.83 -0.90 8.35
CA TYR A 176 -14.17 -1.12 8.88
C TYR A 176 -14.19 -2.15 10.00
N GLY A 177 -15.01 -1.90 11.02
CA GLY A 177 -15.28 -2.81 12.12
C GLY A 177 -14.79 -2.29 13.46
N VAL A 178 -15.31 -2.89 14.54
CA VAL A 178 -14.81 -2.73 15.91
C VAL A 178 -14.04 -4.01 16.23
N PHE A 179 -12.81 -3.87 16.67
CA PHE A 179 -11.92 -4.99 16.88
C PHE A 179 -11.53 -5.13 18.34
N SER A 180 -11.41 -6.36 18.82
CA SER A 180 -10.91 -6.68 20.15
C SER A 180 -9.37 -6.78 20.11
N ALA A 181 -8.70 -6.36 21.16
CA ALA A 181 -7.23 -6.30 21.27
C ALA A 181 -6.55 -7.69 21.31
N ASP A 182 -7.31 -8.75 21.49
CA ASP A 182 -6.82 -10.14 21.51
C ASP A 182 -6.61 -10.75 20.11
N LYS A 183 -6.92 -9.99 19.06
CA LYS A 183 -6.84 -10.44 17.67
C LYS A 183 -5.64 -9.86 16.93
N CYS A 184 -5.13 -10.60 15.96
CA CYS A 184 -4.16 -10.07 15.00
C CYS A 184 -4.91 -9.33 13.87
N ILE A 185 -4.78 -8.01 13.81
CA ILE A 185 -5.59 -7.16 12.94
C ILE A 185 -4.70 -6.46 11.91
N PHE A 186 -5.06 -6.62 10.63
CA PHE A 186 -4.46 -5.90 9.50
C PHE A 186 -5.45 -4.84 9.02
N ALA A 187 -5.17 -3.59 9.33
CA ALA A 187 -6.04 -2.45 9.01
C ALA A 187 -5.23 -1.15 8.97
N PRO A 188 -5.71 -0.07 8.30
CA PRO A 188 -4.93 1.15 8.09
C PRO A 188 -4.74 2.03 9.34
N GLN A 189 -5.35 1.71 10.49
CA GLN A 189 -5.18 2.45 11.72
C GLN A 189 -3.81 2.16 12.37
N ASN A 190 -3.20 3.16 13.01
CA ASN A 190 -1.84 3.08 13.58
C ASN A 190 -1.64 2.01 14.65
N GLU A 191 -2.69 1.58 15.33
CA GLU A 191 -2.67 0.52 16.34
C GLU A 191 -2.60 -0.89 15.74
N PHE A 192 -2.97 -1.05 14.46
CA PHE A 192 -3.02 -2.32 13.77
C PHE A 192 -1.91 -2.46 12.72
N TRP A 193 -1.73 -3.66 12.19
CA TRP A 193 -0.72 -3.93 11.17
C TRP A 193 -1.08 -3.25 9.85
N HIS A 194 -0.24 -2.32 9.44
CA HIS A 194 -0.40 -1.56 8.20
C HIS A 194 0.95 -1.31 7.53
N VAL A 195 0.91 -0.79 6.32
CA VAL A 195 2.10 -0.47 5.52
C VAL A 195 2.26 1.02 5.36
N GLU A 196 3.44 1.51 5.73
CA GLU A 196 3.86 2.90 5.57
C GLU A 196 5.24 3.00 4.92
N ARG A 197 5.79 4.23 4.92
CA ARG A 197 7.12 4.53 4.44
C ARG A 197 8.18 3.61 5.07
N GLY A 198 9.09 3.12 4.23
CA GLY A 198 10.18 2.26 4.66
C GLY A 198 9.76 0.82 5.01
N CYS A 199 8.54 0.40 4.67
CA CYS A 199 8.10 -0.98 4.83
C CYS A 199 8.48 -1.89 3.66
N ILE A 200 8.82 -1.33 2.50
CA ILE A 200 9.31 -2.09 1.34
C ILE A 200 10.79 -1.83 1.11
N ALA A 201 11.43 -2.75 0.40
CA ALA A 201 12.78 -2.54 -0.12
C ALA A 201 12.83 -1.32 -1.05
N ALA A 202 14.02 -0.75 -1.19
CA ALA A 202 14.25 0.32 -2.14
C ALA A 202 13.85 -0.13 -3.55
N VAL A 203 12.97 0.64 -4.18
CA VAL A 203 12.56 0.40 -5.57
C VAL A 203 13.61 0.98 -6.49
N ASP A 204 14.09 0.17 -7.44
CA ASP A 204 15.10 0.61 -8.41
C ASP A 204 14.64 1.87 -9.15
N GLY A 205 15.51 2.88 -9.16
CA GLY A 205 15.24 4.19 -9.75
C GLY A 205 14.44 5.14 -8.86
N CYS A 206 14.08 4.77 -7.61
CA CYS A 206 13.43 5.69 -6.67
C CYS A 206 14.38 6.83 -6.30
N PRO A 207 13.99 8.10 -6.47
CA PRO A 207 14.85 9.23 -6.10
C PRO A 207 15.04 9.31 -4.59
N GLU A 208 16.23 9.74 -4.19
CA GLU A 208 16.55 9.97 -2.78
C GLU A 208 15.51 10.89 -2.10
N GLY A 209 15.02 10.47 -0.95
CA GLY A 209 14.05 11.21 -0.15
C GLY A 209 12.59 11.13 -0.63
N VAL A 210 12.30 10.43 -1.72
CA VAL A 210 10.93 10.08 -2.13
C VAL A 210 10.50 8.84 -1.34
N ASP A 211 9.21 8.77 -0.97
CA ASP A 211 8.64 7.59 -0.32
C ASP A 211 8.62 6.42 -1.31
N GLU A 212 9.23 5.31 -0.96
CA GLU A 212 9.36 4.12 -1.80
C GLU A 212 7.98 3.50 -2.11
N VAL A 213 7.04 3.57 -1.17
CA VAL A 213 5.67 3.05 -1.34
C VAL A 213 4.91 3.91 -2.34
N ASP A 214 5.01 5.24 -2.23
CA ASP A 214 4.38 6.17 -3.17
C ASP A 214 4.99 6.04 -4.57
N PHE A 215 6.30 5.82 -4.65
CA PHE A 215 6.98 5.60 -5.92
C PHE A 215 6.55 4.27 -6.58
N ALA A 216 6.50 3.18 -5.81
CA ALA A 216 5.99 1.89 -6.29
C ALA A 216 4.53 1.99 -6.76
N ALA A 217 3.71 2.71 -6.01
CA ALA A 217 2.31 2.97 -6.35
C ALA A 217 2.17 3.70 -7.70
N ALA A 218 2.97 4.74 -7.92
CA ALA A 218 2.94 5.48 -9.18
C ALA A 218 3.45 4.66 -10.37
N LEU A 219 4.45 3.80 -10.16
CA LEU A 219 4.87 2.83 -11.18
C LEU A 219 3.74 1.86 -11.53
N TYR A 220 3.04 1.35 -10.52
CA TYR A 220 1.92 0.44 -10.71
C TYR A 220 0.76 1.09 -11.46
N GLU A 221 0.32 2.28 -11.01
CA GLU A 221 -0.88 2.92 -11.52
C GLU A 221 -0.64 3.73 -12.80
N CYS A 222 0.48 4.45 -12.91
CA CYS A 222 0.76 5.33 -14.03
C CYS A 222 1.59 4.69 -15.14
N CYS A 223 2.30 3.60 -14.84
CA CYS A 223 3.19 2.92 -15.80
C CYS A 223 2.79 1.46 -16.07
N SER A 224 1.70 0.98 -15.45
CA SER A 224 1.20 -0.40 -15.58
C SER A 224 2.26 -1.45 -15.22
N ALA A 225 3.07 -1.19 -14.21
CA ALA A 225 4.13 -2.08 -13.74
C ALA A 225 3.53 -3.29 -12.99
N ARG A 226 3.00 -4.26 -13.73
CA ARG A 226 2.19 -5.39 -13.21
C ARG A 226 2.85 -6.17 -12.06
N ARG A 227 4.17 -6.31 -12.07
CA ARG A 227 4.90 -7.00 -10.98
C ARG A 227 4.75 -6.30 -9.63
N MET A 228 4.44 -5.00 -9.61
CA MET A 228 4.17 -4.27 -8.38
C MET A 228 2.87 -4.71 -7.70
N ALA A 229 1.93 -5.32 -8.44
CA ALA A 229 0.69 -5.85 -7.88
C ALA A 229 0.90 -7.06 -6.97
N THR A 230 2.03 -7.74 -7.05
CA THR A 230 2.37 -8.91 -6.22
C THR A 230 3.40 -8.62 -5.15
N LEU A 231 3.90 -7.38 -5.09
CA LEU A 231 4.85 -6.97 -4.07
C LEU A 231 4.21 -7.10 -2.69
N ALA A 232 4.93 -7.68 -1.74
CA ALA A 232 4.62 -7.63 -0.32
C ALA A 232 5.64 -6.74 0.39
N ALA A 233 5.26 -6.14 1.51
CA ALA A 233 6.19 -5.40 2.34
C ALA A 233 7.19 -6.36 3.00
N GLU A 234 8.39 -5.88 3.31
CA GLU A 234 9.36 -6.61 4.15
C GLU A 234 9.00 -6.48 5.63
N HIS A 235 8.35 -5.36 5.96
CA HIS A 235 7.95 -5.01 7.33
C HIS A 235 6.53 -4.43 7.32
N MET A 236 5.87 -4.54 8.47
CA MET A 236 4.63 -3.80 8.77
C MET A 236 4.80 -3.04 10.08
N ILE A 237 3.97 -2.02 10.29
CA ILE A 237 3.98 -1.16 11.46
C ILE A 237 2.71 -1.38 12.25
N ALA A 238 2.82 -1.45 13.58
CA ALA A 238 1.71 -1.38 14.51
C ALA A 238 2.16 -0.66 15.79
N GLY A 239 1.35 0.26 16.31
CA GLY A 239 1.69 1.08 17.48
C GLY A 239 2.98 1.86 17.31
N GLY A 240 3.31 2.29 16.08
CA GLY A 240 4.54 3.01 15.74
C GLY A 240 5.81 2.15 15.71
N GLN A 241 5.71 0.84 15.91
CA GLN A 241 6.83 -0.09 15.86
C GLN A 241 6.84 -0.89 14.57
N LYS A 242 8.03 -1.09 14.01
CA LYS A 242 8.27 -1.81 12.76
C LYS A 242 8.65 -3.26 13.04
N HIS A 243 7.97 -4.20 12.39
CA HIS A 243 8.17 -5.65 12.57
C HIS A 243 8.32 -6.34 11.21
N THR A 244 9.14 -7.38 11.16
CA THR A 244 9.24 -8.26 9.98
C THR A 244 7.99 -9.13 9.86
N LEU A 245 7.70 -9.62 8.67
CA LEU A 245 6.55 -10.49 8.43
C LEU A 245 6.65 -11.79 9.23
N GLU A 246 7.86 -12.32 9.43
CA GLU A 246 8.14 -13.51 10.26
C GLU A 246 7.80 -13.27 11.73
N ALA A 247 8.16 -12.09 12.27
CA ALA A 247 7.84 -11.76 13.67
C ALA A 247 6.33 -11.67 13.89
N ILE A 248 5.58 -11.11 12.93
CA ILE A 248 4.13 -11.04 12.98
C ILE A 248 3.52 -12.45 12.86
N ALA A 249 4.03 -13.28 11.95
CA ALA A 249 3.58 -14.66 11.76
C ALA A 249 3.79 -15.49 13.03
N HIS A 250 4.93 -15.34 13.69
CA HIS A 250 5.23 -16.00 14.96
C HIS A 250 4.25 -15.58 16.07
N ARG A 251 3.91 -14.28 16.14
CA ARG A 251 2.91 -13.78 17.09
C ARG A 251 1.53 -14.42 16.85
N ILE A 252 1.07 -14.52 15.59
CA ILE A 252 -0.18 -15.25 15.26
C ILE A 252 -0.15 -16.67 15.79
N CYS A 253 1.00 -17.37 15.72
CA CYS A 253 1.12 -18.74 16.21
C CYS A 253 1.05 -18.84 17.73
N LEU A 254 1.47 -17.82 18.47
CA LEU A 254 1.48 -17.80 19.94
C LEU A 254 0.15 -17.33 20.53
N ASP A 255 -0.44 -16.27 19.98
CA ASP A 255 -1.58 -15.57 20.57
C ASP A 255 -2.93 -16.22 20.22
N ILE A 256 -3.03 -16.93 19.11
CA ILE A 256 -4.26 -17.64 18.72
C ILE A 256 -4.26 -19.02 19.39
N ARG A 257 -4.96 -19.16 20.49
CA ARG A 257 -5.22 -20.44 21.19
C ARG A 257 -6.50 -21.11 20.68
#